data_be505e645bbb97cde103545d6ad87ef4
#
_entry.id   be505e645bbb97cde103545d6ad87ef4
#
_cell.length_a   1.000
_cell.length_b   1.000
_cell.length_c   1.000
_cell.angle_alpha   90.00
_cell.angle_beta   90.00
_cell.angle_gamma   90.00
#
_symmetry.space_group_name_H-M   'P 1'
#
loop_
_entity.id
_entity.type
_entity.pdbx_description
1 polymer ?
#
loop_
_entity_poly.entity_id
_entity_poly.type
_entity_poly.pdbx_seq_one_letter_code
_entity_poly.pdbx_strand_id
1 'polypeptide(L)'
;MVAAVDLMTYWIHRAFHKVQWLWSFHAIHHSSQHMDWLAGSRMHPVDVVVTRAVVLLPVFVLGFAPAALYAYLVFISFHAVFIHANLRWRLPGLRWLVSTPAYHHWHHTSDEEGIDKNFASILPLWDVLFGTAHLPDHWPQRYGTVAFQPPEGYLAQLAYPFKRRGRATPYR
;
A
#
# COMPACT_ATOMS: atom_id res chain seq x y z
N MET A 1 5.74 8.84 17.44
CA MET A 1 5.72 7.47 16.88
C MET A 1 4.93 7.39 15.56
N VAL A 2 3.59 7.57 15.54
CA VAL A 2 2.76 7.34 14.35
C VAL A 2 3.31 8.04 13.10
N ALA A 3 3.56 9.34 13.15
CA ALA A 3 4.07 10.08 11.99
C ALA A 3 5.44 9.57 11.48
N ALA A 4 6.35 9.20 12.38
CA ALA A 4 7.65 8.66 11.98
C ALA A 4 7.51 7.28 11.34
N VAL A 5 6.68 6.42 11.92
CA VAL A 5 6.37 5.09 11.37
C VAL A 5 5.71 5.20 10.00
N ASP A 6 4.77 6.11 9.85
CA ASP A 6 4.06 6.30 8.58
C ASP A 6 4.97 6.90 7.48
N LEU A 7 5.91 7.79 7.86
CA LEU A 7 6.94 8.27 6.93
C LEU A 7 7.85 7.12 6.45
N MET A 8 8.24 6.22 7.35
CA MET A 8 9.02 5.04 6.97
C MET A 8 8.21 4.10 6.07
N THR A 9 6.92 3.90 6.40
CA THR A 9 6.00 3.13 5.57
C THR A 9 5.85 3.76 4.19
N TYR A 10 5.72 5.08 4.09
CA TYR A 10 5.68 5.80 2.82
C TYR A 10 6.90 5.48 1.94
N TRP A 11 8.12 5.56 2.50
CA TRP A 11 9.33 5.33 1.72
C TRP A 11 9.52 3.86 1.31
N ILE A 12 9.24 2.91 2.19
CA ILE A 12 9.31 1.50 1.82
C ILE A 12 8.22 1.13 0.79
N HIS A 13 7.01 1.65 0.94
CA HIS A 13 5.91 1.45 0.01
C HIS A 13 6.25 2.02 -1.38
N ARG A 14 6.78 3.25 -1.42
CA ARG A 14 7.28 3.85 -2.66
C ARG A 14 8.42 3.04 -3.27
N ALA A 15 9.31 2.47 -2.46
CA ALA A 15 10.38 1.58 -2.94
C ALA A 15 9.81 0.29 -3.55
N PHE A 16 8.77 -0.31 -2.95
CA PHE A 16 8.08 -1.45 -3.53
C PHE A 16 7.53 -1.15 -4.93
N HIS A 17 7.07 0.06 -5.18
CA HIS A 17 6.59 0.47 -6.51
C HIS A 17 7.73 0.82 -7.49
N LYS A 18 8.86 1.33 -7.02
CA LYS A 18 9.94 1.82 -7.89
C LYS A 18 11.04 0.80 -8.15
N VAL A 19 11.25 -0.14 -7.24
CA VAL A 19 12.27 -1.18 -7.38
C VAL A 19 11.63 -2.45 -7.93
N GLN A 20 12.00 -2.81 -9.15
CA GLN A 20 11.39 -3.92 -9.90
C GLN A 20 11.31 -5.24 -9.11
N TRP A 21 12.37 -5.59 -8.38
CA TRP A 21 12.38 -6.81 -7.58
C TRP A 21 11.37 -6.74 -6.43
N LEU A 22 11.29 -5.62 -5.73
CA LEU A 22 10.31 -5.40 -4.66
C LEU A 22 8.89 -5.38 -5.22
N TRP A 23 8.67 -4.73 -6.37
CA TRP A 23 7.38 -4.74 -7.05
C TRP A 23 6.85 -6.14 -7.34
N SER A 24 7.72 -7.11 -7.65
CA SER A 24 7.27 -8.48 -7.92
C SER A 24 6.52 -9.11 -6.73
N PHE A 25 6.84 -8.72 -5.51
CA PHE A 25 6.12 -9.12 -4.30
C PHE A 25 4.84 -8.29 -4.10
N HIS A 26 4.95 -6.97 -4.25
CA HIS A 26 3.87 -6.02 -4.00
C HIS A 26 2.79 -6.04 -5.09
N ALA A 27 3.13 -6.43 -6.30
CA ALA A 27 2.18 -6.63 -7.40
C ALA A 27 1.09 -7.66 -7.07
N ILE A 28 1.34 -8.60 -6.16
CA ILE A 28 0.33 -9.54 -5.66
C ILE A 28 -0.77 -8.78 -4.90
N HIS A 29 -0.37 -7.80 -4.08
CA HIS A 29 -1.30 -6.91 -3.40
C HIS A 29 -2.11 -6.08 -4.40
N HIS A 30 -1.45 -5.49 -5.39
CA HIS A 30 -2.09 -4.70 -6.46
C HIS A 30 -2.86 -5.51 -7.51
N SER A 31 -2.77 -6.83 -7.52
CA SER A 31 -3.42 -7.64 -8.56
C SER A 31 -4.93 -7.82 -8.37
N SER A 32 -5.52 -7.31 -7.29
CA SER A 32 -6.96 -7.34 -7.08
C SER A 32 -7.67 -6.44 -8.09
N GLN A 33 -8.59 -7.00 -8.87
CA GLN A 33 -9.42 -6.25 -9.83
C GLN A 33 -10.67 -5.66 -9.18
N HIS A 34 -10.93 -6.02 -7.94
CA HIS A 34 -12.02 -5.49 -7.13
C HIS A 34 -11.46 -5.04 -5.79
N MET A 35 -11.83 -3.84 -5.37
CA MET A 35 -11.45 -3.32 -4.07
C MET A 35 -12.52 -3.67 -3.04
N ASP A 36 -12.10 -4.46 -2.07
CA ASP A 36 -12.88 -4.78 -0.88
C ASP A 36 -11.94 -4.94 0.33
N TRP A 37 -12.52 -5.11 1.50
CA TRP A 37 -11.76 -5.24 2.73
C TRP A 37 -10.76 -6.42 2.76
N LEU A 38 -10.97 -7.47 1.95
CA LEU A 38 -10.05 -8.61 1.81
C LEU A 38 -8.83 -8.27 0.94
N ALA A 39 -8.94 -7.27 0.04
CA ALA A 39 -7.82 -6.85 -0.79
C ALA A 39 -6.62 -6.41 0.06
N GLY A 40 -6.87 -5.79 1.23
CA GLY A 40 -5.82 -5.43 2.20
C GLY A 40 -5.02 -6.59 2.76
N SER A 41 -5.56 -7.80 2.79
CA SER A 41 -4.89 -9.00 3.27
C SER A 41 -4.20 -9.81 2.16
N ARG A 42 -4.41 -9.46 0.91
CA ARG A 42 -3.77 -10.11 -0.25
C ARG A 42 -2.34 -9.62 -0.40
N MET A 43 -1.41 -10.22 0.33
CA MET A 43 -0.01 -9.81 0.35
C MET A 43 0.93 -11.02 0.24
N HIS A 44 2.08 -10.80 -0.38
CA HIS A 44 3.16 -11.79 -0.32
C HIS A 44 3.84 -11.75 1.06
N PRO A 45 4.17 -12.91 1.70
CA PRO A 45 4.83 -12.93 3.01
C PRO A 45 6.13 -12.11 3.08
N VAL A 46 6.92 -12.08 2.01
CA VAL A 46 8.17 -11.27 1.94
C VAL A 46 7.84 -9.77 2.04
N ASP A 47 6.79 -9.30 1.38
CA ASP A 47 6.34 -7.91 1.48
C ASP A 47 6.00 -7.57 2.94
N VAL A 48 5.19 -8.42 3.59
CA VAL A 48 4.83 -8.24 5.00
C VAL A 48 6.06 -8.21 5.90
N VAL A 49 6.99 -9.16 5.75
CA VAL A 49 8.21 -9.24 6.57
C VAL A 49 9.10 -8.03 6.36
N VAL A 50 9.36 -7.64 5.12
CA VAL A 50 10.22 -6.48 4.80
C VAL A 50 9.61 -5.20 5.35
N THR A 51 8.32 -4.95 5.10
CA THR A 51 7.63 -3.76 5.60
C THR A 51 7.66 -3.72 7.13
N ARG A 52 7.34 -4.83 7.80
CA ARG A 52 7.36 -4.89 9.27
C ARG A 52 8.76 -4.72 9.84
N ALA A 53 9.78 -5.33 9.25
CA ALA A 53 11.16 -5.17 9.70
C ALA A 53 11.64 -3.72 9.59
N VAL A 54 11.41 -3.07 8.44
CA VAL A 54 11.81 -1.67 8.21
C VAL A 54 11.10 -0.71 9.17
N VAL A 55 9.84 -0.98 9.49
CA VAL A 55 9.02 -0.07 10.32
C VAL A 55 9.16 -0.35 11.80
N LEU A 56 9.09 -1.62 12.23
CA LEU A 56 9.02 -1.97 13.65
C LEU A 56 10.39 -2.04 14.32
N LEU A 57 11.45 -2.45 13.60
CA LEU A 57 12.77 -2.56 14.18
C LEU A 57 13.31 -1.22 14.70
N PRO A 58 13.27 -0.11 13.95
CA PRO A 58 13.66 1.20 14.48
C PRO A 58 12.80 1.68 15.64
N VAL A 59 11.49 1.41 15.61
CA VAL A 59 10.59 1.76 16.72
C VAL A 59 11.00 1.04 17.99
N PHE A 60 11.36 -0.24 17.89
CA PHE A 60 11.85 -1.04 19.01
C PHE A 60 13.22 -0.54 19.52
N VAL A 61 14.17 -0.29 18.61
CA VAL A 61 15.52 0.20 18.94
C VAL A 61 15.48 1.58 19.60
N LEU A 62 14.55 2.45 19.20
CA LEU A 62 14.35 3.78 19.79
C LEU A 62 13.65 3.74 21.17
N GLY A 63 13.28 2.57 21.67
CA GLY A 63 12.76 2.39 23.02
C GLY A 63 11.33 2.89 23.22
N PHE A 64 10.50 2.91 22.21
CA PHE A 64 9.07 3.23 22.38
C PHE A 64 8.39 2.19 23.27
N ALA A 65 7.46 2.64 24.12
CA ALA A 65 6.74 1.78 25.02
C ALA A 65 6.00 0.64 24.28
N PRO A 66 6.10 -0.63 24.72
CA PRO A 66 5.41 -1.75 24.08
C PRO A 66 3.91 -1.54 23.92
N ALA A 67 3.26 -0.91 24.90
CA ALA A 67 1.84 -0.59 24.83
C ALA A 67 1.49 0.32 23.63
N ALA A 68 2.35 1.31 23.33
CA ALA A 68 2.16 2.18 22.16
C ALA A 68 2.32 1.41 20.84
N LEU A 69 3.25 0.45 20.82
CA LEU A 69 3.44 -0.43 19.68
C LEU A 69 2.23 -1.34 19.44
N TYR A 70 1.71 -1.98 20.49
CA TYR A 70 0.51 -2.82 20.37
C TYR A 70 -0.72 -2.01 19.95
N ALA A 71 -0.93 -0.83 20.53
CA ALA A 71 -2.02 0.06 20.13
C ALA A 71 -1.90 0.46 18.63
N TYR A 72 -0.68 0.77 18.17
CA TYR A 72 -0.43 1.05 16.76
C TYR A 72 -0.75 -0.15 15.88
N LEU A 73 -0.32 -1.37 16.24
CA LEU A 73 -0.56 -2.57 15.44
C LEU A 73 -2.06 -2.89 15.32
N VAL A 74 -2.81 -2.72 16.40
CA VAL A 74 -4.28 -2.84 16.37
C VAL A 74 -4.88 -1.79 15.47
N PHE A 75 -4.52 -0.52 15.66
CA PHE A 75 -5.03 0.58 14.85
C PHE A 75 -4.75 0.37 13.35
N ILE A 76 -3.49 0.10 12.97
CA ILE A 76 -3.13 -0.03 11.56
C ILE A 76 -3.79 -1.24 10.89
N SER A 77 -4.08 -2.30 11.64
CA SER A 77 -4.80 -3.47 11.11
C SER A 77 -6.24 -3.12 10.75
N PHE A 78 -6.97 -2.42 11.61
CA PHE A 78 -8.31 -1.93 11.31
C PHE A 78 -8.30 -0.85 10.20
N HIS A 79 -7.31 0.03 10.24
CA HIS A 79 -7.17 1.07 9.22
C HIS A 79 -6.90 0.48 7.84
N ALA A 80 -6.05 -0.56 7.74
CA ALA A 80 -5.82 -1.26 6.47
C ALA A 80 -7.11 -1.88 5.91
N VAL A 81 -7.92 -2.52 6.75
CA VAL A 81 -9.24 -3.03 6.35
C VAL A 81 -10.15 -1.90 5.87
N PHE A 82 -10.16 -0.77 6.59
CA PHE A 82 -11.00 0.38 6.26
C PHE A 82 -10.64 1.00 4.91
N ILE A 83 -9.35 1.29 4.66
CA ILE A 83 -8.94 1.99 3.42
C ILE A 83 -9.12 1.13 2.16
N HIS A 84 -9.14 -0.21 2.29
CA HIS A 84 -9.42 -1.12 1.18
C HIS A 84 -10.92 -1.40 1.00
N ALA A 85 -11.75 -1.11 2.01
CA ALA A 85 -13.17 -1.42 1.96
C ALA A 85 -13.87 -0.72 0.79
N ASN A 86 -14.84 -1.39 0.17
CA ASN A 86 -15.66 -0.83 -0.90
C ASN A 86 -16.66 0.20 -0.35
N LEU A 87 -16.14 1.26 0.22
CA LEU A 87 -16.89 2.37 0.81
C LEU A 87 -16.68 3.63 -0.03
N ARG A 88 -17.70 4.08 -0.70
CA ARG A 88 -17.65 5.30 -1.52
C ARG A 88 -17.86 6.58 -0.70
N TRP A 89 -17.20 6.65 0.45
CA TRP A 89 -17.24 7.82 1.33
C TRP A 89 -16.14 8.80 0.95
N ARG A 90 -16.53 10.02 0.59
CA ARG A 90 -15.56 11.08 0.22
C ARG A 90 -14.93 11.76 1.43
N LEU A 91 -15.62 11.81 2.57
CA LEU A 91 -15.17 12.38 3.85
C LEU A 91 -14.39 13.71 3.67
N PRO A 92 -15.00 14.76 3.10
CA PRO A 92 -14.28 15.95 2.62
C PRO A 92 -13.45 16.64 3.73
N GLY A 93 -13.89 16.59 4.99
CA GLY A 93 -13.15 17.14 6.14
C GLY A 93 -11.93 16.32 6.56
N LEU A 94 -11.83 15.05 6.19
CA LEU A 94 -10.78 14.13 6.62
C LEU A 94 -9.82 13.71 5.50
N ARG A 95 -10.23 13.86 4.25
CA ARG A 95 -9.55 13.28 3.08
C ARG A 95 -8.07 13.68 2.89
N TRP A 96 -7.63 14.77 3.52
CA TRP A 96 -6.25 15.24 3.50
C TRP A 96 -5.52 15.09 4.84
N LEU A 97 -6.25 14.71 5.89
CA LEU A 97 -5.69 14.49 7.22
C LEU A 97 -5.34 13.03 7.46
N VAL A 98 -6.18 12.12 6.93
CA VAL A 98 -6.00 10.68 7.09
C VAL A 98 -6.36 9.97 5.79
N SER A 99 -5.62 8.92 5.45
CA SER A 99 -5.92 8.08 4.29
C SER A 99 -7.30 7.45 4.44
N THR A 100 -8.13 7.65 3.42
CA THR A 100 -9.52 7.18 3.36
C THR A 100 -9.65 6.12 2.24
N PRO A 101 -10.76 5.38 2.14
CA PRO A 101 -11.00 4.54 0.98
C PRO A 101 -10.85 5.28 -0.35
N ALA A 102 -11.39 6.51 -0.47
CA ALA A 102 -11.22 7.33 -1.66
C ALA A 102 -9.75 7.57 -2.03
N TYR A 103 -8.90 7.81 -1.02
CA TYR A 103 -7.48 8.05 -1.21
C TYR A 103 -6.73 6.78 -1.64
N HIS A 104 -6.95 5.68 -0.93
CA HIS A 104 -6.22 4.43 -1.15
C HIS A 104 -6.70 3.66 -2.38
N HIS A 105 -7.96 3.81 -2.78
CA HIS A 105 -8.46 3.27 -4.04
C HIS A 105 -7.71 3.86 -5.24
N TRP A 106 -7.34 5.15 -5.19
CA TRP A 106 -6.49 5.78 -6.21
C TRP A 106 -5.06 5.23 -6.20
N HIS A 107 -4.57 4.73 -5.09
CA HIS A 107 -3.30 4.02 -5.03
C HIS A 107 -3.36 2.66 -5.78
N HIS A 108 -4.46 1.94 -5.66
CA HIS A 108 -4.67 0.63 -6.30
C HIS A 108 -5.16 0.70 -7.74
N THR A 109 -5.34 1.88 -8.29
CA THR A 109 -5.88 2.02 -9.65
C THR A 109 -4.91 1.55 -10.73
N SER A 110 -5.46 1.03 -11.84
CA SER A 110 -4.79 0.87 -13.11
C SER A 110 -5.12 1.99 -14.11
N ASP A 111 -5.87 3.01 -13.72
CA ASP A 111 -6.08 4.21 -14.51
C ASP A 111 -4.81 5.05 -14.53
N GLU A 112 -4.41 5.52 -15.71
CA GLU A 112 -3.11 6.16 -15.95
C GLU A 112 -2.80 7.34 -15.01
N GLU A 113 -3.80 8.15 -14.68
CA GLU A 113 -3.66 9.34 -13.83
C GLU A 113 -3.28 9.02 -12.37
N GLY A 114 -3.62 7.83 -11.87
CA GLY A 114 -3.38 7.41 -10.48
C GLY A 114 -2.17 6.49 -10.31
N ILE A 115 -1.48 6.15 -11.38
CA ILE A 115 -0.30 5.28 -11.31
C ILE A 115 0.81 5.95 -10.48
N ASP A 116 1.40 5.19 -9.56
CA ASP A 116 2.49 5.66 -8.67
C ASP A 116 2.10 6.88 -7.82
N LYS A 117 0.88 6.89 -7.32
CA LYS A 117 0.35 7.91 -6.42
C LYS A 117 -0.06 7.33 -5.06
N ASN A 118 -0.20 8.21 -4.07
CA ASN A 118 -0.81 7.93 -2.76
C ASN A 118 -0.14 6.79 -1.97
N PHE A 119 1.17 6.87 -1.73
CA PHE A 119 1.94 5.85 -1.01
C PHE A 119 1.75 5.88 0.52
N ALA A 120 1.27 6.99 1.09
CA ALA A 120 1.06 7.11 2.53
C ALA A 120 -0.05 6.18 3.02
N SER A 121 0.24 5.43 4.09
CA SER A 121 -0.74 4.52 4.69
C SER A 121 -1.74 5.23 5.59
N ILE A 122 -1.29 6.26 6.35
CA ILE A 122 -2.12 6.96 7.32
C ILE A 122 -2.26 8.44 6.97
N LEU A 123 -1.13 9.14 6.73
CA LEU A 123 -1.08 10.59 6.59
C LEU A 123 -0.81 11.01 5.14
N PRO A 124 -1.82 11.47 4.37
CA PRO A 124 -1.63 12.02 3.02
C PRO A 124 -0.57 13.13 2.95
N LEU A 125 -0.23 13.72 4.08
CA LEU A 125 0.81 14.72 4.24
C LEU A 125 2.12 14.34 3.51
N TRP A 126 2.53 13.08 3.60
CA TRP A 126 3.78 12.62 2.96
C TRP A 126 3.67 12.66 1.43
N ASP A 127 2.55 12.24 0.89
CA ASP A 127 2.33 12.33 -0.56
C ASP A 127 2.26 13.78 -1.04
N VAL A 128 1.67 14.68 -0.25
CA VAL A 128 1.66 16.12 -0.55
C VAL A 128 3.08 16.68 -0.55
N LEU A 129 3.87 16.39 0.48
CA LEU A 129 5.24 16.88 0.62
C LEU A 129 6.18 16.35 -0.48
N PHE A 130 5.98 15.10 -0.91
CA PHE A 130 6.86 14.46 -1.91
C PHE A 130 6.25 14.40 -3.32
N GLY A 131 5.14 15.11 -3.57
CA GLY A 131 4.54 15.31 -4.89
C GLY A 131 3.86 14.07 -5.48
N THR A 132 3.41 13.15 -4.64
CA THR A 132 2.73 11.92 -5.06
C THR A 132 1.25 11.87 -4.72
N ALA A 133 0.70 12.95 -4.13
CA ALA A 133 -0.71 13.04 -3.80
C ALA A 133 -1.59 13.15 -5.06
N HIS A 134 -2.66 12.35 -5.10
CA HIS A 134 -3.65 12.38 -6.16
C HIS A 134 -5.03 12.01 -5.60
N LEU A 135 -5.96 12.95 -5.59
CA LEU A 135 -7.31 12.74 -5.06
C LEU A 135 -8.34 13.60 -5.81
N PRO A 136 -8.68 13.23 -7.05
CA PRO A 136 -9.69 13.92 -7.84
C PRO A 136 -11.11 13.68 -7.29
N ASP A 137 -12.08 14.42 -7.81
CA ASP A 137 -13.47 14.33 -7.35
C ASP A 137 -14.27 13.17 -7.97
N HIS A 138 -13.61 12.24 -8.66
CA HIS A 138 -14.20 11.00 -9.18
C HIS A 138 -13.51 9.79 -8.58
N TRP A 139 -14.03 8.60 -8.85
CA TRP A 139 -13.48 7.32 -8.38
C TRP A 139 -12.70 6.64 -9.50
N PRO A 140 -11.66 5.84 -9.16
CA PRO A 140 -11.00 4.99 -10.15
C PRO A 140 -12.01 4.07 -10.84
N GLN A 141 -11.80 3.84 -12.12
CA GLN A 141 -12.66 2.95 -12.90
C GLN A 141 -12.12 1.53 -12.95
N ARG A 142 -10.80 1.38 -12.86
CA ARG A 142 -10.12 0.09 -12.98
C ARG A 142 -9.10 -0.09 -11.87
N TYR A 143 -9.00 -1.33 -11.41
CA TYR A 143 -8.01 -1.78 -10.43
C TYR A 143 -7.17 -2.89 -11.00
N GLY A 144 -6.07 -3.19 -10.35
CA GLY A 144 -5.16 -4.25 -10.77
C GLY A 144 -3.83 -3.73 -11.29
N THR A 145 -2.99 -4.64 -11.73
CA THR A 145 -1.69 -4.32 -12.34
C THR A 145 -1.83 -4.00 -13.83
N VAL A 146 -1.03 -3.06 -14.34
CA VAL A 146 -1.17 -2.56 -15.73
C VAL A 146 -0.50 -3.48 -16.74
N ALA A 147 0.78 -3.81 -16.54
CA ALA A 147 1.58 -4.50 -17.55
C ALA A 147 1.44 -6.02 -17.54
N PHE A 148 0.95 -6.60 -16.46
CA PHE A 148 0.80 -8.04 -16.30
C PHE A 148 -0.07 -8.36 -15.08
N GLN A 149 -0.64 -9.55 -15.06
CA GLN A 149 -1.36 -10.07 -13.88
C GLN A 149 -0.52 -11.18 -13.22
N PRO A 150 -0.27 -11.12 -11.90
CA PRO A 150 0.23 -12.25 -11.16
C PRO A 150 -0.66 -13.48 -11.37
N PRO A 151 -0.10 -14.70 -11.30
CA PRO A 151 -0.87 -15.91 -11.51
C PRO A 151 -1.97 -16.09 -10.46
N GLU A 152 -3.00 -16.83 -10.80
CA GLU A 152 -4.01 -17.26 -9.85
C GLU A 152 -3.49 -18.38 -8.95
N GLY A 153 -4.05 -18.46 -7.74
CA GLY A 153 -3.73 -19.50 -6.76
C GLY A 153 -2.55 -19.18 -5.85
N TYR A 154 -2.72 -19.51 -4.58
CA TYR A 154 -1.80 -19.12 -3.50
C TYR A 154 -0.34 -19.56 -3.73
N LEU A 155 -0.13 -20.86 -4.04
CA LEU A 155 1.23 -21.39 -4.26
C LEU A 155 1.90 -20.79 -5.49
N ALA A 156 1.12 -20.51 -6.54
CA ALA A 156 1.64 -19.87 -7.75
C ALA A 156 2.07 -18.42 -7.45
N GLN A 157 1.31 -17.70 -6.65
CA GLN A 157 1.65 -16.33 -6.20
C GLN A 157 2.89 -16.32 -5.30
N LEU A 158 3.02 -17.26 -4.37
CA LEU A 158 4.23 -17.40 -3.55
C LEU A 158 5.49 -17.65 -4.39
N ALA A 159 5.39 -18.46 -5.43
CA ALA A 159 6.52 -18.77 -6.30
C ALA A 159 6.81 -17.67 -7.34
N TYR A 160 5.83 -16.80 -7.64
CA TYR A 160 5.87 -15.86 -8.76
C TYR A 160 7.07 -14.90 -8.73
N PRO A 161 7.40 -14.20 -7.62
CA PRO A 161 8.52 -13.26 -7.59
C PRO A 161 9.87 -13.92 -7.88
N PHE A 162 10.01 -15.20 -7.53
CA PHE A 162 11.27 -15.96 -7.69
C PHE A 162 11.43 -16.55 -9.10
N LYS A 163 10.33 -16.81 -9.80
CA LYS A 163 10.34 -17.34 -11.17
C LYS A 163 10.58 -16.28 -12.23
N ARG A 164 10.29 -15.02 -11.91
CA ARG A 164 10.35 -13.90 -12.85
C ARG A 164 11.71 -13.20 -12.79
N ARG A 165 12.73 -13.80 -13.39
CA ARG A 165 14.01 -13.13 -13.60
C ARG A 165 13.90 -12.13 -14.78
N GLY A 166 13.84 -10.84 -14.47
CA GLY A 166 14.30 -9.79 -15.38
C GLY A 166 13.33 -9.13 -16.36
N ARG A 167 12.00 -9.25 -16.26
CA ARG A 167 11.09 -8.58 -17.23
C ARG A 167 9.77 -8.09 -16.61
N ALA A 168 9.81 -7.08 -15.79
CA ALA A 168 8.67 -6.19 -15.62
C ALA A 168 9.11 -4.90 -14.96
N THR A 169 9.16 -3.87 -15.76
CA THR A 169 9.03 -2.53 -15.20
C THR A 169 7.62 -2.43 -14.61
N PRO A 170 7.45 -1.77 -13.47
CA PRO A 170 6.14 -1.65 -12.83
C PRO A 170 5.05 -1.12 -13.76
N TYR A 171 5.42 -0.29 -14.74
CA TYR A 171 4.51 0.48 -15.57
C TYR A 171 5.06 0.79 -16.98
N ARG A 172 5.67 -0.20 -17.66
CA ARG A 172 6.01 -0.08 -19.07
C ARG A 172 5.63 -1.33 -19.85
#